data_ac919a6852fdca96d7a530b0923f97ab
#
_entry.id   ac919a6852fdca96d7a530b0923f97ab
#
_cell.length_a   1.000
_cell.length_b   1.000
_cell.length_c   1.000
_cell.angle_alpha   90.00
_cell.angle_beta   90.00
_cell.angle_gamma   90.00
#
_symmetry.space_group_name_H-M   'P 1'
#
loop_
_entity.id
_entity.type
_entity.pdbx_description
1 polymer ?
#
loop_
_entity_poly.entity_id
_entity_poly.type
_entity_poly.pdbx_seq_one_letter_code
_entity_poly.pdbx_strand_id
1 'polypeptide(L)'
;MEIPKPAGGTRNLGIPCAIDRVIQQAILQRLQPLWDPTFSEHSYGFRPGRSAHQAVAQAQAYVIEGHHFVVDLDLAKFFDRVHHDRLMAAVAVRISDRRVLRVIRAYLTAGVLKGGLFEESREGVPQGGPLSPLLSNLVLDELDRELERRGHRFVRYADDCNIYVRSEKAGQRVMASLTRFIERRLKLQVNADKSAVARPWERSFLGFTVRNDRAFRRCISAKAITRFKDRVRVLTRRHRGIPVERMIADLAPILRGWAGYFGFSQLSELQALDGWIRRRLRCVAWVQWKTRRRRYQELRRLGVSEKAASELVWKGPWRLSSTHALHRAYSNARFRKLGLPSMANSFTA
;
A
#
# COMPACT_ATOMS: atom_id res chain seq x y z
N MET A 1 20.15 -2.46 -5.86
CA MET A 1 19.68 -1.15 -5.32
C MET A 1 19.01 -1.39 -3.98
N GLU A 2 19.38 -0.65 -2.94
CA GLU A 2 18.74 -0.76 -1.62
C GLU A 2 17.66 0.31 -1.47
N ILE A 3 16.45 -0.11 -1.10
CA ILE A 3 15.34 0.82 -0.84
C ILE A 3 14.97 0.74 0.64
N PRO A 4 14.89 1.88 1.36
CA PRO A 4 14.50 1.89 2.76
C PRO A 4 13.05 1.41 2.93
N LYS A 5 12.81 0.52 3.89
CA LYS A 5 11.45 0.09 4.24
C LYS A 5 10.78 1.14 5.12
N PRO A 6 9.46 1.35 4.98
CA PRO A 6 8.72 2.30 5.81
C PRO A 6 8.74 1.99 7.32
N ALA A 7 9.02 0.75 7.70
CA ALA A 7 9.09 0.28 9.09
C ALA A 7 10.53 0.11 9.62
N GLY A 8 11.53 0.63 8.88
CA GLY A 8 12.95 0.44 9.17
C GLY A 8 13.55 -0.74 8.42
N GLY A 9 14.89 -0.72 8.24
CA GLY A 9 15.63 -1.67 7.43
C GLY A 9 15.60 -1.35 5.93
N THR A 10 16.29 -2.18 5.14
CA THR A 10 16.40 -2.04 3.68
C THR A 10 15.73 -3.22 2.97
N ARG A 11 15.34 -3.00 1.72
CA ARG A 11 14.91 -4.02 0.77
C ARG A 11 15.87 -4.00 -0.40
N ASN A 12 16.48 -5.14 -0.73
CA ASN A 12 17.33 -5.28 -1.89
C ASN A 12 16.45 -5.49 -3.13
N LEU A 13 16.53 -4.58 -4.10
CA LEU A 13 15.95 -4.78 -5.42
C LEU A 13 17.05 -5.17 -6.39
N GLY A 14 16.89 -6.35 -7.00
CA GLY A 14 17.67 -6.78 -8.14
C GLY A 14 17.03 -6.20 -9.41
N ILE A 15 17.72 -5.27 -10.07
CA ILE A 15 17.22 -4.69 -11.32
C ILE A 15 17.86 -5.49 -12.47
N PRO A 16 17.11 -6.33 -13.20
CA PRO A 16 17.64 -7.04 -14.36
C PRO A 16 18.04 -6.04 -15.45
N CYS A 17 19.00 -6.41 -16.29
CA CYS A 17 19.34 -5.60 -17.46
C CYS A 17 18.14 -5.52 -18.43
N ALA A 18 18.21 -4.60 -19.41
CA ALA A 18 17.06 -4.36 -20.30
C ALA A 18 16.70 -5.61 -21.12
N ILE A 19 17.70 -6.35 -21.60
CA ILE A 19 17.52 -7.59 -22.38
C ILE A 19 16.84 -8.65 -21.50
N ASP A 20 17.32 -8.86 -20.28
CA ASP A 20 16.74 -9.84 -19.37
C ASP A 20 15.28 -9.51 -19.03
N ARG A 21 14.96 -8.21 -18.87
CA ARG A 21 13.56 -7.80 -18.66
C ARG A 21 12.68 -8.13 -19.85
N VAL A 22 13.15 -7.94 -21.07
CA VAL A 22 12.40 -8.29 -22.29
C VAL A 22 12.17 -9.80 -22.34
N ILE A 23 13.20 -10.60 -22.12
CA ILE A 23 13.09 -12.06 -22.13
C ILE A 23 12.17 -12.57 -21.03
N GLN A 24 12.32 -12.07 -19.79
CA GLN A 24 11.44 -12.42 -18.67
C GLN A 24 9.99 -12.02 -18.96
N GLN A 25 9.75 -10.85 -19.58
CA GLN A 25 8.42 -10.41 -19.96
C GLN A 25 7.82 -11.31 -21.05
N ALA A 26 8.58 -11.72 -22.04
CA ALA A 26 8.12 -12.64 -23.09
C ALA A 26 7.74 -14.01 -22.50
N ILE A 27 8.58 -14.54 -21.59
CA ILE A 27 8.28 -15.78 -20.84
C ILE A 27 6.99 -15.59 -20.02
N LEU A 28 6.87 -14.50 -19.25
CA LEU A 28 5.68 -14.20 -18.45
C LEU A 28 4.40 -14.21 -19.31
N GLN A 29 4.41 -13.52 -20.44
CA GLN A 29 3.25 -13.43 -21.35
C GLN A 29 2.81 -14.80 -21.88
N ARG A 30 3.73 -15.73 -22.06
CA ARG A 30 3.43 -17.11 -22.51
C ARG A 30 2.97 -18.00 -21.36
N LEU A 31 3.53 -17.81 -20.16
CA LEU A 31 3.29 -18.69 -19.03
C LEU A 31 2.06 -18.27 -18.20
N GLN A 32 1.83 -16.97 -18.06
CA GLN A 32 0.74 -16.46 -17.20
C GLN A 32 -0.64 -17.00 -17.60
N PRO A 33 -1.03 -17.04 -18.90
CA PRO A 33 -2.33 -17.63 -19.29
C PRO A 33 -2.48 -19.12 -18.95
N LEU A 34 -1.37 -19.86 -18.81
CA LEU A 34 -1.39 -21.28 -18.47
C LEU A 34 -1.61 -21.52 -16.97
N TRP A 35 -1.09 -20.63 -16.10
CA TRP A 35 -1.17 -20.83 -14.67
C TRP A 35 -2.28 -20.00 -14.01
N ASP A 36 -2.53 -18.78 -14.47
CA ASP A 36 -3.48 -17.88 -13.80
C ASP A 36 -4.87 -18.51 -13.58
N PRO A 37 -5.46 -19.26 -14.54
CA PRO A 37 -6.75 -19.89 -14.33
C PRO A 37 -6.75 -21.01 -13.27
N THR A 38 -5.59 -21.47 -12.83
CA THR A 38 -5.46 -22.57 -11.88
C THR A 38 -5.12 -22.12 -10.46
N PHE A 39 -4.79 -20.84 -10.29
CA PHE A 39 -4.59 -20.29 -8.97
C PHE A 39 -5.91 -20.11 -8.22
N SER A 40 -5.83 -20.23 -6.90
CA SER A 40 -6.96 -20.00 -6.01
C SER A 40 -7.70 -18.69 -6.32
N GLU A 41 -9.04 -18.71 -6.24
CA GLU A 41 -9.84 -17.50 -6.35
C GLU A 41 -9.61 -16.52 -5.19
N HIS A 42 -9.07 -16.98 -4.09
CA HIS A 42 -8.72 -16.19 -2.91
C HIS A 42 -7.32 -15.56 -2.98
N SER A 43 -6.59 -15.79 -4.08
CA SER A 43 -5.30 -15.16 -4.40
C SER A 43 -5.50 -13.99 -5.35
N TYR A 44 -5.10 -12.79 -4.93
CA TYR A 44 -5.37 -11.53 -5.66
C TYR A 44 -4.10 -10.82 -6.15
N GLY A 45 -2.95 -11.03 -5.49
CA GLY A 45 -1.72 -10.31 -5.81
C GLY A 45 -1.08 -10.78 -7.10
N PHE A 46 -0.60 -9.84 -7.91
CA PHE A 46 0.15 -10.10 -9.14
C PHE A 46 -0.59 -10.90 -10.22
N ARG A 47 -1.90 -10.82 -10.25
CA ARG A 47 -2.75 -11.55 -11.20
C ARG A 47 -3.53 -10.60 -12.10
N PRO A 48 -3.69 -10.93 -13.41
CA PRO A 48 -4.54 -10.17 -14.32
C PRO A 48 -5.99 -10.12 -13.82
N GLY A 49 -6.64 -8.97 -13.94
CA GLY A 49 -8.04 -8.81 -13.54
C GLY A 49 -8.32 -8.88 -12.04
N ARG A 50 -7.29 -9.08 -11.20
CA ARG A 50 -7.39 -9.08 -9.74
C ARG A 50 -6.80 -7.79 -9.16
N SER A 51 -7.33 -7.33 -8.03
CA SER A 51 -6.91 -6.08 -7.40
C SER A 51 -6.88 -6.17 -5.87
N ALA A 52 -6.15 -5.22 -5.26
CA ALA A 52 -6.15 -5.05 -3.81
C ALA A 52 -7.55 -4.72 -3.26
N HIS A 53 -8.37 -3.99 -4.01
CA HIS A 53 -9.73 -3.66 -3.60
C HIS A 53 -10.63 -4.88 -3.53
N GLN A 54 -10.51 -5.82 -4.47
CA GLN A 54 -11.24 -7.09 -4.42
C GLN A 54 -10.81 -7.92 -3.21
N ALA A 55 -9.51 -8.00 -2.92
CA ALA A 55 -8.99 -8.68 -1.74
C ALA A 55 -9.54 -8.09 -0.43
N VAL A 56 -9.56 -6.76 -0.32
CA VAL A 56 -10.11 -6.05 0.85
C VAL A 56 -11.63 -6.22 0.96
N ALA A 57 -12.36 -6.24 -0.17
CA ALA A 57 -13.80 -6.51 -0.18
C ALA A 57 -14.11 -7.92 0.33
N GLN A 58 -13.37 -8.92 -0.14
CA GLN A 58 -13.52 -10.30 0.30
C GLN A 58 -13.18 -10.47 1.79
N ALA A 59 -12.11 -9.82 2.24
CA ALA A 59 -11.75 -9.77 3.65
C ALA A 59 -12.88 -9.22 4.53
N GLN A 60 -13.50 -8.11 4.12
CA GLN A 60 -14.65 -7.53 4.81
C GLN A 60 -15.85 -8.48 4.79
N ALA A 61 -16.14 -9.16 3.67
CA ALA A 61 -17.24 -10.11 3.57
C ALA A 61 -17.10 -11.23 4.62
N TYR A 62 -15.91 -11.78 4.81
CA TYR A 62 -15.68 -12.79 5.84
C TYR A 62 -15.92 -12.26 7.27
N VAL A 63 -15.58 -10.99 7.53
CA VAL A 63 -15.88 -10.39 8.84
C VAL A 63 -17.40 -10.25 9.04
N ILE A 64 -18.14 -9.84 8.01
CA ILE A 64 -19.61 -9.73 8.03
C ILE A 64 -20.25 -11.11 8.22
N GLU A 65 -19.69 -12.17 7.64
CA GLU A 65 -20.12 -13.56 7.83
C GLU A 65 -19.88 -14.10 9.25
N GLY A 66 -19.31 -13.30 10.15
CA GLY A 66 -19.08 -13.66 11.55
C GLY A 66 -17.69 -14.22 11.86
N HIS A 67 -16.73 -14.11 10.94
CA HIS A 67 -15.33 -14.48 11.20
C HIS A 67 -14.58 -13.30 11.83
N HIS A 68 -14.76 -13.14 13.13
CA HIS A 68 -14.31 -11.94 13.87
C HIS A 68 -12.89 -12.06 14.43
N PHE A 69 -12.09 -12.99 13.94
CA PHE A 69 -10.67 -13.09 14.22
C PHE A 69 -9.91 -13.29 12.91
N VAL A 70 -8.75 -12.69 12.80
CA VAL A 70 -7.84 -12.84 11.67
C VAL A 70 -6.52 -13.44 12.13
N VAL A 71 -6.08 -14.46 11.42
CA VAL A 71 -4.71 -14.97 11.47
C VAL A 71 -3.96 -14.22 10.38
N ASP A 72 -3.23 -13.17 10.78
CA ASP A 72 -2.39 -12.35 9.91
C ASP A 72 -1.01 -13.03 9.84
N LEU A 73 -0.70 -13.58 8.68
CA LEU A 73 0.49 -14.39 8.44
C LEU A 73 1.46 -13.65 7.53
N ASP A 74 2.63 -13.30 8.08
CA ASP A 74 3.74 -12.64 7.37
C ASP A 74 4.88 -13.67 7.17
N LEU A 75 5.39 -13.78 5.95
CA LEU A 75 6.51 -14.66 5.64
C LEU A 75 7.84 -13.91 5.77
N ALA A 76 8.78 -14.49 6.50
CA ALA A 76 10.07 -13.88 6.73
C ALA A 76 10.93 -13.90 5.47
N LYS A 77 11.17 -12.73 4.85
CA LYS A 77 12.01 -12.58 3.67
C LYS A 77 11.64 -13.57 2.56
N PHE A 78 10.35 -13.69 2.26
CA PHE A 78 9.82 -14.68 1.31
C PHE A 78 10.62 -14.74 0.02
N PHE A 79 10.79 -13.62 -0.68
CA PHE A 79 11.51 -13.56 -1.95
C PHE A 79 12.98 -14.00 -1.85
N ASP A 80 13.60 -13.85 -0.69
CA ASP A 80 15.01 -14.17 -0.48
C ASP A 80 15.23 -15.66 -0.09
N ARG A 81 14.15 -16.43 0.15
CA ARG A 81 14.20 -17.78 0.72
C ARG A 81 13.49 -18.84 -0.10
N VAL A 82 13.04 -18.53 -1.29
CA VAL A 82 12.41 -19.51 -2.18
C VAL A 82 13.44 -20.55 -2.62
N HIS A 83 13.18 -21.81 -2.35
CA HIS A 83 14.08 -22.91 -2.74
C HIS A 83 13.98 -23.15 -4.25
N HIS A 84 15.08 -22.96 -4.98
CA HIS A 84 15.12 -23.03 -6.45
C HIS A 84 14.63 -24.37 -7.00
N ASP A 85 15.05 -25.51 -6.43
CA ASP A 85 14.69 -26.83 -6.96
C ASP A 85 13.20 -27.12 -6.81
N ARG A 86 12.59 -26.69 -5.69
CA ARG A 86 11.15 -26.80 -5.50
C ARG A 86 10.36 -25.94 -6.49
N LEU A 87 10.80 -24.70 -6.66
CA LEU A 87 10.20 -23.81 -7.65
C LEU A 87 10.33 -24.38 -9.04
N MET A 88 11.51 -24.86 -9.43
CA MET A 88 11.72 -25.48 -10.74
C MET A 88 10.92 -26.76 -10.93
N ALA A 89 10.73 -27.56 -9.88
CA ALA A 89 9.85 -28.74 -9.95
C ALA A 89 8.40 -28.30 -10.20
N ALA A 90 7.90 -27.26 -9.52
CA ALA A 90 6.56 -26.71 -9.75
C ALA A 90 6.39 -26.16 -11.19
N VAL A 91 7.42 -25.50 -11.73
CA VAL A 91 7.43 -25.01 -13.11
C VAL A 91 7.40 -26.18 -14.10
N ALA A 92 8.20 -27.23 -13.85
CA ALA A 92 8.32 -28.40 -14.74
C ALA A 92 7.05 -29.26 -14.82
N VAL A 93 6.11 -29.14 -13.89
CA VAL A 93 4.80 -29.82 -13.95
C VAL A 93 4.04 -29.48 -15.25
N ARG A 94 4.23 -28.26 -15.80
CA ARG A 94 3.50 -27.79 -16.98
C ARG A 94 4.37 -27.39 -18.15
N ILE A 95 5.68 -27.27 -17.93
CA ILE A 95 6.64 -26.89 -18.97
C ILE A 95 7.59 -28.08 -19.20
N SER A 96 7.50 -28.67 -20.38
CA SER A 96 8.40 -29.73 -20.83
C SER A 96 9.62 -29.21 -21.61
N ASP A 97 9.57 -27.98 -22.14
CA ASP A 97 10.70 -27.41 -22.90
C ASP A 97 11.89 -27.13 -21.97
N ARG A 98 12.92 -27.97 -22.12
CA ARG A 98 14.15 -27.90 -21.33
C ARG A 98 14.92 -26.59 -21.54
N ARG A 99 14.76 -25.90 -22.66
CA ARG A 99 15.42 -24.61 -22.94
C ARG A 99 14.78 -23.52 -22.07
N VAL A 100 13.45 -23.48 -22.01
CA VAL A 100 12.72 -22.55 -21.15
C VAL A 100 13.06 -22.79 -19.67
N LEU A 101 13.07 -24.06 -19.23
CA LEU A 101 13.45 -24.41 -17.86
C LEU A 101 14.87 -23.97 -17.52
N ARG A 102 15.84 -24.15 -18.44
CA ARG A 102 17.22 -23.69 -18.26
C ARG A 102 17.30 -22.17 -18.12
N VAL A 103 16.59 -21.42 -18.95
CA VAL A 103 16.57 -19.95 -18.87
C VAL A 103 15.99 -19.47 -17.54
N ILE A 104 14.86 -20.05 -17.10
CA ILE A 104 14.27 -19.70 -15.79
C ILE A 104 15.28 -20.02 -14.66
N ARG A 105 15.90 -21.19 -14.71
CA ARG A 105 16.92 -21.57 -13.71
C ARG A 105 18.10 -20.61 -13.70
N ALA A 106 18.59 -20.22 -14.89
CA ALA A 106 19.68 -19.25 -15.02
C ALA A 106 19.33 -17.90 -14.37
N TYR A 107 18.08 -17.40 -14.51
CA TYR A 107 17.65 -16.18 -13.83
C TYR A 107 17.58 -16.33 -12.31
N LEU A 108 17.24 -17.49 -11.80
CA LEU A 108 17.22 -17.74 -10.36
C LEU A 108 18.65 -17.77 -9.78
N THR A 109 19.59 -18.33 -10.51
CA THR A 109 20.99 -18.52 -10.06
C THR A 109 21.94 -17.39 -10.48
N ALA A 110 21.46 -16.42 -11.27
CA ALA A 110 22.30 -15.36 -11.87
C ALA A 110 23.05 -14.47 -10.84
N GLY A 111 22.70 -14.56 -9.55
CA GLY A 111 23.34 -13.73 -8.53
C GLY A 111 22.99 -12.24 -8.64
N VAL A 112 23.62 -11.44 -7.80
CA VAL A 112 23.43 -10.00 -7.73
C VAL A 112 24.78 -9.28 -7.65
N LEU A 113 24.98 -8.28 -8.50
CA LEU A 113 26.14 -7.38 -8.39
C LEU A 113 25.82 -6.32 -7.33
N LYS A 114 26.54 -6.34 -6.20
CA LYS A 114 26.36 -5.40 -5.10
C LYS A 114 27.68 -4.70 -4.79
N GLY A 115 27.72 -3.37 -4.95
CA GLY A 115 28.94 -2.60 -4.69
C GLY A 115 30.18 -3.03 -5.50
N GLY A 116 29.97 -3.61 -6.69
CA GLY A 116 31.06 -4.14 -7.55
C GLY A 116 31.47 -5.59 -7.24
N LEU A 117 30.86 -6.20 -6.20
CA LEU A 117 31.09 -7.62 -5.86
C LEU A 117 29.91 -8.46 -6.35
N PHE A 118 30.20 -9.63 -6.89
CA PHE A 118 29.22 -10.61 -7.33
C PHE A 118 28.87 -11.55 -6.18
N GLU A 119 27.58 -11.54 -5.79
CA GLU A 119 27.04 -12.48 -4.80
C GLU A 119 26.22 -13.55 -5.52
N GLU A 120 26.59 -14.82 -5.39
CA GLU A 120 25.81 -15.95 -5.92
C GLU A 120 24.44 -16.04 -5.25
N SER A 121 23.40 -16.33 -6.03
CA SER A 121 22.07 -16.63 -5.51
C SER A 121 21.85 -18.15 -5.47
N ARG A 122 21.88 -18.73 -4.27
CA ARG A 122 21.60 -20.16 -4.04
C ARG A 122 20.16 -20.44 -3.71
N GLU A 123 19.44 -19.44 -3.24
CA GLU A 123 18.00 -19.45 -2.93
C GLU A 123 17.39 -18.08 -3.25
N GLY A 124 16.10 -18.01 -3.30
CA GLY A 124 15.35 -16.77 -3.52
C GLY A 124 14.99 -16.51 -4.97
N VAL A 125 14.04 -15.59 -5.13
CA VAL A 125 13.61 -15.06 -6.44
C VAL A 125 13.99 -13.59 -6.50
N PRO A 126 14.75 -13.13 -7.51
CA PRO A 126 15.16 -11.73 -7.61
C PRO A 126 13.98 -10.77 -7.56
N GLN A 127 13.99 -9.83 -6.60
CA GLN A 127 12.94 -8.82 -6.49
C GLN A 127 13.17 -7.73 -7.54
N GLY A 128 12.25 -7.57 -8.50
CA GLY A 128 12.30 -6.53 -9.53
C GLY A 128 12.26 -7.04 -10.96
N GLY A 129 12.39 -8.35 -11.18
CA GLY A 129 12.17 -8.97 -12.49
C GLY A 129 10.70 -9.15 -12.83
N PRO A 130 10.30 -9.03 -14.12
CA PRO A 130 8.90 -9.23 -14.55
C PRO A 130 8.35 -10.63 -14.21
N LEU A 131 9.18 -11.66 -14.25
CA LEU A 131 8.76 -13.05 -14.02
C LEU A 131 8.57 -13.40 -12.54
N SER A 132 9.24 -12.69 -11.63
CA SER A 132 9.25 -12.99 -10.20
C SER A 132 7.86 -13.04 -9.54
N PRO A 133 6.89 -12.18 -9.89
CA PRO A 133 5.54 -12.24 -9.34
C PRO A 133 4.80 -13.55 -9.65
N LEU A 134 4.91 -14.05 -10.89
CA LEU A 134 4.32 -15.33 -11.28
C LEU A 134 4.96 -16.50 -10.53
N LEU A 135 6.29 -16.52 -10.47
CA LEU A 135 7.03 -17.56 -9.74
C LEU A 135 6.69 -17.56 -8.24
N SER A 136 6.47 -16.38 -7.64
CA SER A 136 6.01 -16.24 -6.26
C SER A 136 4.62 -16.88 -6.06
N ASN A 137 3.69 -16.63 -6.98
CA ASN A 137 2.36 -17.22 -6.91
C ASN A 137 2.41 -18.76 -7.08
N LEU A 138 3.31 -19.28 -7.91
CA LEU A 138 3.50 -20.73 -8.06
C LEU A 138 3.94 -21.40 -6.75
N VAL A 139 4.85 -20.79 -6.02
CA VAL A 139 5.29 -21.32 -4.70
C VAL A 139 4.16 -21.28 -3.69
N LEU A 140 3.39 -20.18 -3.67
CA LEU A 140 2.33 -19.97 -2.68
C LEU A 140 1.00 -20.65 -3.03
N ASP A 141 0.82 -21.15 -4.26
CA ASP A 141 -0.34 -21.93 -4.67
C ASP A 141 -0.49 -23.21 -3.81
N GLU A 142 0.62 -23.81 -3.37
CA GLU A 142 0.60 -24.96 -2.45
C GLU A 142 0.00 -24.59 -1.08
N LEU A 143 0.26 -23.36 -0.59
CA LEU A 143 -0.39 -22.84 0.62
C LEU A 143 -1.88 -22.59 0.39
N ASP A 144 -2.24 -21.97 -0.74
CA ASP A 144 -3.63 -21.67 -1.08
C ASP A 144 -4.45 -22.95 -1.14
N ARG A 145 -3.97 -23.98 -1.84
CA ARG A 145 -4.62 -25.29 -1.95
C ARG A 145 -4.78 -25.98 -0.60
N GLU A 146 -3.78 -25.86 0.28
CA GLU A 146 -3.88 -26.42 1.63
C GLU A 146 -4.93 -25.69 2.47
N LEU A 147 -5.05 -24.37 2.33
CA LEU A 147 -6.09 -23.58 2.99
C LEU A 147 -7.50 -23.95 2.47
N GLU A 148 -7.65 -24.13 1.16
CA GLU A 148 -8.90 -24.56 0.53
C GLU A 148 -9.27 -25.99 0.98
N ARG A 149 -8.32 -26.90 0.96
CA ARG A 149 -8.54 -28.30 1.40
C ARG A 149 -9.02 -28.39 2.85
N ARG A 150 -8.56 -27.46 3.70
CA ARG A 150 -9.00 -27.36 5.11
C ARG A 150 -10.31 -26.58 5.27
N GLY A 151 -10.87 -26.01 4.22
CA GLY A 151 -12.09 -25.19 4.25
C GLY A 151 -11.93 -23.83 4.95
N HIS A 152 -10.70 -23.29 4.97
CA HIS A 152 -10.46 -21.99 5.60
C HIS A 152 -10.93 -20.83 4.71
N ARG A 153 -11.50 -19.81 5.32
CA ARG A 153 -11.77 -18.51 4.70
C ARG A 153 -10.49 -17.68 4.73
N PHE A 154 -9.92 -17.37 3.58
CA PHE A 154 -8.67 -16.63 3.50
C PHE A 154 -8.63 -15.66 2.33
N VAL A 155 -7.71 -14.72 2.38
CA VAL A 155 -7.37 -13.79 1.31
C VAL A 155 -5.86 -13.67 1.27
N ARG A 156 -5.28 -13.89 0.10
CA ARG A 156 -3.85 -13.70 -0.10
C ARG A 156 -3.58 -12.61 -1.15
N TYR A 157 -2.68 -11.72 -0.85
CA TYR A 157 -2.15 -10.74 -1.79
C TYR A 157 -0.61 -10.78 -1.79
N ALA A 158 -0.02 -11.41 -2.80
CA ALA A 158 1.39 -11.77 -2.83
C ALA A 158 1.77 -12.64 -1.61
N ASP A 159 2.70 -12.18 -0.78
CA ASP A 159 3.15 -12.82 0.46
C ASP A 159 2.30 -12.50 1.70
N ASP A 160 1.44 -11.48 1.64
CA ASP A 160 0.49 -11.15 2.71
C ASP A 160 -0.72 -12.10 2.67
N CYS A 161 -0.91 -12.93 3.70
CA CYS A 161 -2.00 -13.91 3.79
C CYS A 161 -2.79 -13.74 5.09
N ASN A 162 -4.08 -13.49 4.96
CA ASN A 162 -5.01 -13.34 6.08
C ASN A 162 -6.05 -14.45 6.06
N ILE A 163 -6.14 -15.22 7.16
CA ILE A 163 -7.12 -16.28 7.34
C ILE A 163 -8.15 -15.84 8.41
N TYR A 164 -9.43 -15.97 8.09
CA TYR A 164 -10.53 -15.50 8.93
C TYR A 164 -11.18 -16.65 9.67
N VAL A 165 -11.31 -16.52 10.99
CA VAL A 165 -11.85 -17.56 11.88
C VAL A 165 -12.84 -16.97 12.88
N ARG A 166 -13.67 -17.83 13.48
CA ARG A 166 -14.75 -17.38 14.38
C ARG A 166 -14.29 -17.15 15.82
N SER A 167 -13.20 -17.76 16.26
CA SER A 167 -12.69 -17.61 17.62
C SER A 167 -11.17 -17.49 17.68
N GLU A 168 -10.66 -16.86 18.71
CA GLU A 168 -9.23 -16.71 18.96
C GLU A 168 -8.53 -18.07 19.10
N LYS A 169 -9.14 -18.98 19.86
CA LYS A 169 -8.62 -20.34 20.04
C LYS A 169 -8.50 -21.11 18.73
N ALA A 170 -9.46 -20.93 17.80
CA ALA A 170 -9.37 -21.47 16.45
C ALA A 170 -8.23 -20.82 15.68
N GLY A 171 -8.07 -19.50 15.78
CA GLY A 171 -6.98 -18.76 15.14
C GLY A 171 -5.60 -19.23 15.58
N GLN A 172 -5.40 -19.41 16.88
CA GLN A 172 -4.15 -19.92 17.43
C GLN A 172 -3.80 -21.32 16.92
N ARG A 173 -4.79 -22.22 16.85
CA ARG A 173 -4.60 -23.56 16.27
C ARG A 173 -4.26 -23.51 14.78
N VAL A 174 -4.94 -22.64 14.02
CA VAL A 174 -4.67 -22.43 12.60
C VAL A 174 -3.26 -21.88 12.42
N MET A 175 -2.87 -20.85 13.16
CA MET A 175 -1.51 -20.29 13.12
C MET A 175 -0.46 -21.37 13.36
N ALA A 176 -0.56 -22.12 14.45
CA ALA A 176 0.40 -23.16 14.81
C ALA A 176 0.49 -24.28 13.75
N SER A 177 -0.65 -24.68 13.15
CA SER A 177 -0.68 -25.73 12.14
C SER A 177 -0.14 -25.28 10.80
N LEU A 178 -0.42 -24.02 10.40
CA LEU A 178 0.09 -23.44 9.17
C LEU A 178 1.58 -23.13 9.27
N THR A 179 2.08 -22.63 10.42
CA THR A 179 3.51 -22.44 10.64
C THR A 179 4.26 -23.76 10.41
N ARG A 180 3.82 -24.86 11.00
CA ARG A 180 4.41 -26.19 10.76
C ARG A 180 4.34 -26.63 9.30
N PHE A 181 3.25 -26.38 8.62
CA PHE A 181 3.10 -26.68 7.18
C PHE A 181 4.09 -25.88 6.35
N ILE A 182 4.16 -24.57 6.55
CA ILE A 182 5.02 -23.64 5.81
C ILE A 182 6.51 -24.02 6.01
N GLU A 183 6.91 -24.28 7.25
CA GLU A 183 8.30 -24.62 7.56
C GLU A 183 8.69 -26.00 7.06
N ARG A 184 7.85 -27.01 7.26
CA ARG A 184 8.15 -28.39 6.87
C ARG A 184 7.96 -28.64 5.39
N ARG A 185 6.87 -28.14 4.82
CA ARG A 185 6.47 -28.43 3.43
C ARG A 185 7.01 -27.39 2.45
N LEU A 186 6.81 -26.12 2.71
CA LEU A 186 7.26 -25.06 1.79
C LEU A 186 8.74 -24.68 1.99
N LYS A 187 9.36 -25.05 3.11
CA LYS A 187 10.72 -24.65 3.51
C LYS A 187 10.88 -23.13 3.61
N LEU A 188 9.79 -22.45 3.95
CA LEU A 188 9.74 -21.02 4.22
C LEU A 188 9.64 -20.78 5.73
N GLN A 189 9.88 -19.54 6.18
CA GLN A 189 9.78 -19.19 7.59
C GLN A 189 8.65 -18.18 7.82
N VAL A 190 7.88 -18.40 8.87
CA VAL A 190 6.89 -17.43 9.36
C VAL A 190 7.58 -16.39 10.23
N ASN A 191 7.27 -15.13 10.02
CA ASN A 191 7.77 -14.03 10.84
C ASN A 191 6.92 -13.93 12.11
N ALA A 192 7.41 -14.50 13.22
CA ALA A 192 6.70 -14.54 14.49
C ALA A 192 6.39 -13.15 15.06
N ASP A 193 7.29 -12.16 14.85
CA ASP A 193 7.12 -10.80 15.41
C ASP A 193 5.99 -10.01 14.69
N LYS A 194 5.70 -10.35 13.45
CA LYS A 194 4.68 -9.66 12.65
C LYS A 194 3.39 -10.45 12.53
N SER A 195 3.48 -11.78 12.52
CA SER A 195 2.31 -12.64 12.46
C SER A 195 1.55 -12.62 13.77
N ALA A 196 0.23 -12.55 13.72
CA ALA A 196 -0.59 -12.52 14.92
C ALA A 196 -1.99 -13.03 14.67
N VAL A 197 -2.62 -13.50 15.74
CA VAL A 197 -4.06 -13.73 15.80
C VAL A 197 -4.68 -12.58 16.57
N ALA A 198 -5.56 -11.84 15.92
CA ALA A 198 -6.16 -10.63 16.50
C ALA A 198 -7.55 -10.36 15.92
N ARG A 199 -8.20 -9.30 16.39
CA ARG A 199 -9.42 -8.78 15.79
C ARG A 199 -9.11 -8.09 14.47
N PRO A 200 -9.96 -8.19 13.42
CA PRO A 200 -9.71 -7.54 12.13
C PRO A 200 -9.55 -6.01 12.21
N TRP A 201 -10.17 -5.35 13.18
CA TRP A 201 -10.05 -3.90 13.41
C TRP A 201 -8.75 -3.49 14.13
N GLU A 202 -7.99 -4.42 14.68
CA GLU A 202 -6.67 -4.21 15.29
C GLU A 202 -5.54 -4.41 14.28
N ARG A 203 -5.85 -5.00 13.13
CA ARG A 203 -4.87 -5.30 12.07
C ARG A 203 -5.18 -4.48 10.82
N SER A 204 -4.21 -4.39 9.94
CA SER A 204 -4.37 -3.72 8.66
C SER A 204 -3.96 -4.64 7.51
N PHE A 205 -4.82 -4.76 6.53
CA PHE A 205 -4.56 -5.49 5.30
C PHE A 205 -4.54 -4.52 4.11
N LEU A 206 -3.45 -4.48 3.36
CA LEU A 206 -3.26 -3.60 2.20
C LEU A 206 -3.53 -2.11 2.49
N GLY A 207 -3.23 -1.66 3.70
CA GLY A 207 -3.46 -0.27 4.11
C GLY A 207 -4.89 0.05 4.58
N PHE A 208 -5.79 -0.91 4.54
CA PHE A 208 -7.15 -0.81 5.07
C PHE A 208 -7.30 -1.55 6.39
N THR A 209 -8.34 -1.22 7.13
CA THR A 209 -8.85 -1.95 8.29
C THR A 209 -10.37 -1.94 8.25
N VAL A 210 -11.02 -2.71 9.09
CA VAL A 210 -12.48 -2.63 9.29
C VAL A 210 -12.77 -1.92 10.61
N ARG A 211 -13.86 -1.18 10.67
CA ARG A 211 -14.32 -0.55 11.91
C ARG A 211 -15.09 -1.58 12.74
N ASN A 212 -14.91 -1.52 14.04
CA ASN A 212 -15.73 -2.30 14.98
C ASN A 212 -17.09 -1.63 15.17
N ASP A 213 -17.94 -1.70 14.15
CA ASP A 213 -19.32 -1.24 14.16
C ASP A 213 -20.23 -2.32 13.55
N ARG A 214 -21.56 -2.16 13.66
CA ARG A 214 -22.53 -3.15 13.15
C ARG A 214 -22.38 -3.47 11.65
N ALA A 215 -21.82 -2.55 10.87
CA ALA A 215 -21.65 -2.70 9.42
C ALA A 215 -20.25 -3.14 9.03
N PHE A 216 -19.30 -3.27 9.96
CA PHE A 216 -17.90 -3.58 9.71
C PHE A 216 -17.31 -2.79 8.54
N ARG A 217 -17.53 -1.47 8.54
CA ARG A 217 -17.16 -0.60 7.42
C ARG A 217 -15.66 -0.57 7.21
N ARG A 218 -15.26 -0.59 5.96
CA ARG A 218 -13.85 -0.41 5.56
C ARG A 218 -13.38 0.99 5.92
N CYS A 219 -12.21 1.09 6.52
CA CYS A 219 -11.56 2.33 6.90
C CYS A 219 -10.10 2.31 6.47
N ILE A 220 -9.50 3.49 6.40
CA ILE A 220 -8.06 3.62 6.13
C ILE A 220 -7.31 3.29 7.42
N SER A 221 -6.27 2.47 7.34
CA SER A 221 -5.49 2.14 8.53
C SER A 221 -4.77 3.38 9.11
N ALA A 222 -4.67 3.46 10.43
CA ALA A 222 -3.99 4.56 11.12
C ALA A 222 -2.55 4.75 10.62
N LYS A 223 -1.85 3.65 10.33
CA LYS A 223 -0.50 3.65 9.77
C LYS A 223 -0.45 4.28 8.37
N ALA A 224 -1.44 4.02 7.51
CA ALA A 224 -1.54 4.63 6.18
C ALA A 224 -1.82 6.14 6.28
N ILE A 225 -2.75 6.55 7.16
CA ILE A 225 -3.06 7.95 7.43
C ILE A 225 -1.81 8.70 7.94
N THR A 226 -1.07 8.12 8.87
CA THR A 226 0.16 8.72 9.41
C THR A 226 1.19 8.96 8.31
N ARG A 227 1.50 7.94 7.52
CA ARG A 227 2.44 8.05 6.39
C ARG A 227 2.01 9.11 5.37
N PHE A 228 0.73 9.15 5.04
CA PHE A 228 0.17 10.17 4.16
C PHE A 228 0.37 11.57 4.74
N LYS A 229 -0.01 11.77 5.99
CA LYS A 229 0.16 13.07 6.68
C LYS A 229 1.62 13.49 6.74
N ASP A 230 2.54 12.56 6.96
CA ASP A 230 3.98 12.87 6.97
C ASP A 230 4.48 13.31 5.60
N ARG A 231 4.06 12.63 4.54
CA ARG A 231 4.38 13.04 3.16
C ARG A 231 3.84 14.43 2.84
N VAL A 232 2.59 14.70 3.19
CA VAL A 232 1.99 16.05 3.03
C VAL A 232 2.73 17.09 3.87
N ARG A 233 3.14 16.77 5.12
CA ARG A 233 3.92 17.67 5.98
C ARG A 233 5.24 18.06 5.32
N VAL A 234 5.95 17.12 4.71
CA VAL A 234 7.21 17.40 3.99
C VAL A 234 6.98 18.39 2.86
N LEU A 235 5.95 18.19 2.04
CA LEU A 235 5.65 19.04 0.88
C LEU A 235 5.10 20.41 1.27
N THR A 236 4.48 20.52 2.45
CA THR A 236 3.88 21.77 2.96
C THR A 236 4.66 22.36 4.12
N ARG A 237 5.98 22.14 4.18
CA ARG A 237 6.84 22.81 5.16
C ARG A 237 6.85 24.31 4.91
N ARG A 238 6.68 25.08 5.99
CA ARG A 238 6.59 26.55 5.94
C ARG A 238 7.87 27.22 5.45
N HIS A 239 9.02 26.56 5.62
CA HIS A 239 10.35 27.09 5.31
C HIS A 239 10.86 26.71 3.90
N ARG A 240 10.02 26.14 3.05
CA ARG A 240 10.44 25.75 1.68
C ARG A 240 10.73 26.94 0.75
N GLY A 241 10.31 28.15 1.09
CA GLY A 241 10.52 29.34 0.25
C GLY A 241 9.74 29.34 -1.07
N ILE A 242 8.83 28.40 -1.31
CA ILE A 242 8.03 28.30 -2.54
C ILE A 242 6.60 28.79 -2.32
N PRO A 243 5.93 29.35 -3.36
CA PRO A 243 4.55 29.82 -3.27
C PRO A 243 3.56 28.66 -3.03
N VAL A 244 2.38 28.98 -2.49
CA VAL A 244 1.32 28.00 -2.19
C VAL A 244 0.86 27.27 -3.44
N GLU A 245 0.81 27.95 -4.57
CA GLU A 245 0.44 27.41 -5.88
C GLU A 245 1.38 26.26 -6.30
N ARG A 246 2.68 26.45 -6.10
CA ARG A 246 3.68 25.40 -6.37
C ARG A 246 3.54 24.24 -5.41
N MET A 247 3.25 24.49 -4.13
CA MET A 247 2.97 23.40 -3.17
C MET A 247 1.73 22.59 -3.56
N ILE A 248 0.70 23.26 -4.08
CA ILE A 248 -0.51 22.60 -4.59
C ILE A 248 -0.17 21.74 -5.80
N ALA A 249 0.64 22.23 -6.74
CA ALA A 249 1.08 21.45 -7.89
C ALA A 249 1.87 20.20 -7.47
N ASP A 250 2.77 20.32 -6.48
CA ASP A 250 3.53 19.18 -5.92
C ASP A 250 2.62 18.17 -5.18
N LEU A 251 1.53 18.62 -4.56
CA LEU A 251 0.56 17.78 -3.86
C LEU A 251 -0.40 17.06 -4.80
N ALA A 252 -0.81 17.70 -5.88
CA ALA A 252 -1.91 17.22 -6.73
C ALA A 252 -1.74 15.78 -7.23
N PRO A 253 -0.58 15.32 -7.74
CA PRO A 253 -0.40 13.95 -8.18
C PRO A 253 -0.51 12.95 -7.01
N ILE A 254 0.00 13.30 -5.83
CA ILE A 254 -0.06 12.46 -4.63
C ILE A 254 -1.51 12.32 -4.15
N LEU A 255 -2.27 13.41 -4.14
CA LEU A 255 -3.68 13.39 -3.72
C LEU A 255 -4.53 12.56 -4.68
N ARG A 256 -4.31 12.68 -6.00
CA ARG A 256 -5.02 11.87 -6.99
C ARG A 256 -4.71 10.37 -6.85
N GLY A 257 -3.42 10.01 -6.76
CA GLY A 257 -3.03 8.61 -6.57
C GLY A 257 -3.58 8.03 -5.27
N TRP A 258 -3.55 8.83 -4.19
CA TRP A 258 -4.05 8.39 -2.89
C TRP A 258 -5.58 8.25 -2.87
N ALA A 259 -6.28 9.19 -3.49
CA ALA A 259 -7.72 9.10 -3.70
C ALA A 259 -8.08 7.87 -4.53
N GLY A 260 -7.41 7.63 -5.66
CA GLY A 260 -7.64 6.46 -6.52
C GLY A 260 -7.53 5.12 -5.79
N TYR A 261 -6.62 5.02 -4.80
CA TYR A 261 -6.47 3.82 -4.00
C TYR A 261 -7.41 3.77 -2.78
N PHE A 262 -7.45 4.83 -1.97
CA PHE A 262 -8.20 4.85 -0.72
C PHE A 262 -9.64 5.36 -0.85
N GLY A 263 -10.08 5.77 -2.04
CA GLY A 263 -11.46 6.11 -2.31
C GLY A 263 -12.48 5.00 -2.03
N PHE A 264 -11.97 3.78 -1.95
CA PHE A 264 -12.73 2.60 -1.55
C PHE A 264 -13.08 2.54 -0.05
N SER A 265 -12.60 3.50 0.76
CA SER A 265 -12.89 3.67 2.19
C SER A 265 -14.11 4.58 2.45
N GLN A 266 -14.25 5.06 3.68
CA GLN A 266 -15.36 5.95 4.06
C GLN A 266 -15.11 7.37 3.53
N LEU A 267 -16.12 7.96 2.89
CA LEU A 267 -16.08 9.33 2.37
C LEU A 267 -15.71 10.37 3.45
N SER A 268 -16.21 10.18 4.67
CA SER A 268 -15.91 11.06 5.81
C SER A 268 -14.43 11.14 6.18
N GLU A 269 -13.68 10.05 5.99
CA GLU A 269 -12.22 10.03 6.22
C GLU A 269 -11.49 10.90 5.19
N LEU A 270 -11.88 10.79 3.92
CA LEU A 270 -11.32 11.60 2.83
C LEU A 270 -11.66 13.08 3.02
N GLN A 271 -12.90 13.40 3.42
CA GLN A 271 -13.32 14.77 3.74
C GLN A 271 -12.51 15.37 4.88
N ALA A 272 -12.25 14.59 5.93
CA ALA A 272 -11.44 15.02 7.06
C ALA A 272 -9.99 15.32 6.65
N LEU A 273 -9.40 14.49 5.79
CA LEU A 273 -8.06 14.69 5.25
C LEU A 273 -7.99 15.91 4.32
N ASP A 274 -8.97 16.11 3.45
CA ASP A 274 -9.10 17.29 2.60
C ASP A 274 -9.17 18.57 3.45
N GLY A 275 -9.97 18.54 4.52
CA GLY A 275 -10.08 19.65 5.49
C GLY A 275 -8.74 19.95 6.14
N TRP A 276 -8.02 18.92 6.57
CA TRP A 276 -6.70 19.05 7.19
C TRP A 276 -5.64 19.62 6.22
N ILE A 277 -5.63 19.21 4.95
CA ILE A 277 -4.71 19.74 3.92
C ILE A 277 -4.99 21.22 3.68
N ARG A 278 -6.25 21.61 3.47
CA ARG A 278 -6.66 23.00 3.27
C ARG A 278 -6.26 23.87 4.47
N ARG A 279 -6.43 23.36 5.68
CA ARG A 279 -6.00 24.03 6.90
C ARG A 279 -4.49 24.28 6.91
N ARG A 280 -3.68 23.30 6.53
CA ARG A 280 -2.22 23.44 6.43
C ARG A 280 -1.81 24.50 5.41
N LEU A 281 -2.41 24.47 4.22
CA LEU A 281 -2.10 25.44 3.16
C LEU A 281 -2.47 26.87 3.59
N ARG A 282 -3.59 27.06 4.30
CA ARG A 282 -3.94 28.38 4.90
C ARG A 282 -2.85 28.84 5.90
N CYS A 283 -2.36 27.93 6.73
CA CYS A 283 -1.27 28.26 7.65
C CYS A 283 0.02 28.65 6.93
N VAL A 284 0.36 27.98 5.81
CA VAL A 284 1.53 28.30 5.01
C VAL A 284 1.37 29.69 4.39
N ALA A 285 0.26 29.97 3.72
CA ALA A 285 -0.03 31.28 3.14
C ALA A 285 0.14 32.41 4.16
N TRP A 286 -0.42 32.21 5.36
CA TRP A 286 -0.31 33.18 6.45
C TRP A 286 1.13 33.45 6.88
N VAL A 287 1.96 32.42 6.96
CA VAL A 287 3.39 32.60 7.34
C VAL A 287 4.17 33.27 6.22
N GLN A 288 3.83 33.01 4.96
CA GLN A 288 4.46 33.67 3.81
C GLN A 288 4.17 35.18 3.76
N TRP A 289 3.02 35.60 4.28
CA TRP A 289 2.74 37.06 4.46
C TRP A 289 3.41 37.57 5.72
N LYS A 290 4.72 37.75 5.67
CA LYS A 290 5.62 37.96 6.80
C LYS A 290 5.20 39.11 7.72
N THR A 291 4.72 40.27 7.17
CA THR A 291 4.38 41.48 7.91
C THR A 291 2.87 41.63 8.11
N ARG A 292 2.47 42.38 9.17
CA ARG A 292 1.06 42.71 9.42
C ARG A 292 0.44 43.48 8.26
N ARG A 293 1.17 44.44 7.69
CA ARG A 293 0.76 45.24 6.54
C ARG A 293 0.46 44.30 5.34
N ARG A 294 1.37 43.40 5.04
CA ARG A 294 1.16 42.41 3.93
C ARG A 294 -0.02 41.51 4.20
N ARG A 295 -0.20 40.98 5.41
CA ARG A 295 -1.35 40.18 5.81
C ARG A 295 -2.68 40.91 5.59
N TYR A 296 -2.74 42.17 6.03
CA TYR A 296 -3.92 43.01 5.83
C TYR A 296 -4.23 43.18 4.34
N GLN A 297 -3.25 43.62 3.55
CA GLN A 297 -3.40 43.82 2.10
C GLN A 297 -3.89 42.54 1.39
N GLU A 298 -3.30 41.39 1.68
CA GLU A 298 -3.68 40.13 1.07
C GLU A 298 -5.10 39.69 1.49
N LEU A 299 -5.46 39.86 2.76
CA LEU A 299 -6.84 39.57 3.22
C LEU A 299 -7.86 40.45 2.50
N ARG A 300 -7.59 41.75 2.34
CA ARG A 300 -8.46 42.69 1.62
C ARG A 300 -8.57 42.28 0.14
N ARG A 301 -7.44 41.97 -0.52
CA ARG A 301 -7.39 41.50 -1.90
C ARG A 301 -8.21 40.21 -2.09
N LEU A 302 -8.30 39.38 -1.07
CA LEU A 302 -9.02 38.12 -1.08
C LEU A 302 -10.50 38.27 -0.63
N GLY A 303 -11.00 39.50 -0.50
CA GLY A 303 -12.42 39.79 -0.23
C GLY A 303 -12.81 39.69 1.25
N VAL A 304 -11.86 39.74 2.18
CA VAL A 304 -12.16 39.83 3.61
C VAL A 304 -12.52 41.25 3.98
N SER A 305 -13.54 41.47 4.80
CA SER A 305 -13.95 42.82 5.25
C SER A 305 -12.84 43.49 6.05
N GLU A 306 -12.82 44.83 6.06
CA GLU A 306 -11.81 45.63 6.73
C GLU A 306 -11.72 45.30 8.22
N LYS A 307 -12.85 45.29 8.91
CA LYS A 307 -12.95 44.94 10.33
C LYS A 307 -12.31 43.60 10.63
N ALA A 308 -12.71 42.55 9.89
CA ALA A 308 -12.18 41.20 10.08
C ALA A 308 -10.69 41.12 9.72
N ALA A 309 -10.21 41.82 8.70
CA ALA A 309 -8.79 41.87 8.33
C ALA A 309 -7.95 42.50 9.42
N SER A 310 -8.39 43.64 9.97
CA SER A 310 -7.69 44.32 11.05
C SER A 310 -7.57 43.49 12.33
N GLU A 311 -8.61 42.78 12.70
CA GLU A 311 -8.60 41.88 13.87
C GLU A 311 -7.68 40.67 13.67
N LEU A 312 -7.61 40.16 12.45
CA LEU A 312 -6.89 38.91 12.16
C LEU A 312 -5.40 39.06 12.09
N VAL A 313 -4.86 40.23 11.69
CA VAL A 313 -3.40 40.42 11.47
C VAL A 313 -2.56 40.16 12.71
N TRP A 314 -3.15 40.22 13.89
CA TRP A 314 -2.52 40.00 15.18
C TRP A 314 -2.50 38.52 15.62
N LYS A 315 -3.27 37.64 14.97
CA LYS A 315 -3.42 36.26 15.39
C LYS A 315 -2.35 35.34 14.80
N GLY A 316 -1.94 34.33 15.57
CA GLY A 316 -1.01 33.30 15.09
C GLY A 316 -1.65 32.38 14.05
N PRO A 317 -0.85 31.75 13.18
CA PRO A 317 -1.33 30.97 12.01
C PRO A 317 -2.28 29.81 12.37
N TRP A 318 -2.07 29.20 13.52
CA TRP A 318 -2.85 28.03 13.93
C TRP A 318 -4.28 28.41 14.34
N ARG A 319 -4.46 29.51 15.08
CA ARG A 319 -5.79 30.01 15.47
C ARG A 319 -6.58 30.50 14.26
N LEU A 320 -5.91 31.10 13.30
CA LEU A 320 -6.53 31.65 12.09
C LEU A 320 -7.08 30.58 11.14
N SER A 321 -6.42 29.43 11.07
CA SER A 321 -6.81 28.37 10.13
C SER A 321 -8.24 27.86 10.35
N SER A 322 -8.86 28.15 11.51
CA SER A 322 -10.24 27.83 11.86
C SER A 322 -11.20 29.02 11.84
N THR A 323 -10.71 30.24 11.48
CA THR A 323 -11.59 31.43 11.42
C THR A 323 -12.38 31.49 10.12
N HIS A 324 -13.62 31.94 10.18
CA HIS A 324 -14.51 32.12 9.03
C HIS A 324 -13.90 33.04 7.95
N ALA A 325 -13.20 34.09 8.39
CA ALA A 325 -12.58 35.04 7.47
C ALA A 325 -11.45 34.43 6.63
N LEU A 326 -10.59 33.56 7.21
CA LEU A 326 -9.56 32.90 6.43
C LEU A 326 -10.14 31.78 5.54
N HIS A 327 -11.26 31.17 5.96
CA HIS A 327 -12.04 30.29 5.10
C HIS A 327 -12.65 31.03 3.90
N ARG A 328 -13.03 32.29 4.05
CA ARG A 328 -13.50 33.14 2.95
C ARG A 328 -12.34 33.50 2.01
N ALA A 329 -11.19 33.94 2.53
CA ALA A 329 -10.01 34.28 1.77
C ALA A 329 -9.45 33.11 0.94
N TYR A 330 -9.35 31.93 1.56
CA TYR A 330 -8.96 30.67 0.93
C TYR A 330 -10.11 29.65 1.01
N SER A 331 -11.16 29.94 0.26
CA SER A 331 -12.31 29.07 0.13
C SER A 331 -11.98 27.77 -0.60
N ASN A 332 -12.85 26.76 -0.48
CA ASN A 332 -12.69 25.52 -1.23
C ASN A 332 -12.73 25.74 -2.74
N ALA A 333 -13.56 26.71 -3.22
CA ALA A 333 -13.60 27.10 -4.62
C ALA A 333 -12.27 27.70 -5.08
N ARG A 334 -11.62 28.52 -4.27
CA ARG A 334 -10.32 29.08 -4.60
C ARG A 334 -9.24 28.01 -4.67
N PHE A 335 -9.19 27.07 -3.73
CA PHE A 335 -8.25 25.96 -3.80
C PHE A 335 -8.45 25.11 -5.04
N ARG A 336 -9.69 24.87 -5.46
CA ARG A 336 -10.00 24.20 -6.73
C ARG A 336 -9.46 24.97 -7.95
N LYS A 337 -9.66 26.30 -7.97
CA LYS A 337 -9.10 27.16 -9.05
C LYS A 337 -7.56 27.13 -9.08
N LEU A 338 -6.91 26.95 -7.94
CA LEU A 338 -5.45 26.78 -7.84
C LEU A 338 -4.99 25.35 -8.18
N GLY A 339 -5.89 24.45 -8.55
CA GLY A 339 -5.56 23.10 -8.95
C GLY A 339 -5.45 22.08 -7.83
N LEU A 340 -5.89 22.41 -6.58
CA LEU A 340 -5.90 21.44 -5.49
C LEU A 340 -7.07 20.44 -5.68
N PRO A 341 -6.78 19.15 -5.92
CA PRO A 341 -7.84 18.15 -6.03
C PRO A 341 -8.49 17.90 -4.67
N SER A 342 -9.77 17.54 -4.69
CA SER A 342 -10.47 17.01 -3.51
C SER A 342 -10.50 15.49 -3.60
N MET A 343 -9.97 14.81 -2.61
CA MET A 343 -9.98 13.35 -2.57
C MET A 343 -11.40 12.81 -2.40
N ALA A 344 -12.25 13.54 -1.65
CA ALA A 344 -13.63 13.16 -1.42
C ALA A 344 -14.52 13.30 -2.68
N ASN A 345 -14.25 14.27 -3.56
CA ASN A 345 -15.07 14.50 -4.76
C ASN A 345 -14.60 13.70 -5.98
N SER A 346 -13.48 12.99 -5.90
CA SER A 346 -12.98 12.17 -7.03
C SER A 346 -13.86 10.96 -7.34
N PHE A 347 -14.88 10.69 -6.53
CA PHE A 347 -15.76 9.51 -6.61
C PHE A 347 -17.24 9.86 -6.78
N THR A 348 -17.57 11.14 -6.91
CA THR A 348 -18.95 11.62 -7.16
C THR A 348 -19.16 12.06 -8.61
N ALA A 349 -18.20 11.76 -9.50
CA ALA A 349 -18.29 12.02 -10.95
C ALA A 349 -18.35 10.70 -11.72
#